data_4fa63f1bac18eb8083c0b8730a66cd95
#
_entry.id   4fa63f1bac18eb8083c0b8730a66cd95
#
_cell.length_a   1.000
_cell.length_b   1.000
_cell.length_c   1.000
_cell.angle_alpha   90.00
_cell.angle_beta   90.00
_cell.angle_gamma   90.00
#
_symmetry.space_group_name_H-M   'P 1'
#
loop_
_entity.id
_entity.type
_entity.pdbx_description
1 polymer ?
#
loop_
_entity_poly.entity_id
_entity_poly.type
_entity_poly.pdbx_seq_one_letter_code
_entity_poly.pdbx_strand_id
1 'polypeptide(L)'
;MTAKMVFHGSDIEKICTYYHLNKEDIIKFGANVNPLGLSESVKKAISENVDLFSTYPDRDYVSLRNTIAAYCQIPAEFILPGNGSSELISLLIQERAPKQTLILGPTYSE
;
A
#
# COMPACT_ATOMS: atom_id res chain seq x y z
N MET A 1 0.77 -21.80 -27.78
CA MET A 1 0.73 -21.77 -26.29
C MET A 1 0.06 -20.45 -25.92
N THR A 2 -1.18 -20.45 -25.47
CA THR A 2 -1.86 -19.27 -24.94
C THR A 2 -1.20 -18.89 -23.64
N ALA A 3 -0.63 -17.69 -23.55
CA ALA A 3 -0.06 -17.16 -22.32
C ALA A 3 -1.15 -17.23 -21.23
N LYS A 4 -0.85 -17.92 -20.12
CA LYS A 4 -1.77 -18.01 -18.99
C LYS A 4 -1.93 -16.60 -18.42
N MET A 5 -3.15 -16.08 -18.46
CA MET A 5 -3.43 -14.76 -17.92
C MET A 5 -3.21 -14.77 -16.41
N VAL A 6 -2.30 -13.94 -15.92
CA VAL A 6 -2.01 -13.80 -14.49
C VAL A 6 -2.80 -12.61 -13.97
N PHE A 7 -3.61 -12.83 -12.94
CA PHE A 7 -4.38 -11.80 -12.27
C PHE A 7 -3.70 -11.41 -10.95
N HIS A 8 -3.67 -10.12 -10.66
CA HIS A 8 -3.35 -9.65 -9.33
C HIS A 8 -4.55 -9.89 -8.40
N GLY A 9 -4.31 -10.16 -7.11
CA GLY A 9 -5.39 -10.44 -6.14
C GLY A 9 -6.43 -9.33 -5.98
N SER A 10 -6.14 -8.10 -6.41
CA SER A 10 -7.06 -6.96 -6.42
C SER A 10 -7.83 -6.79 -7.74
N ASP A 11 -7.53 -7.55 -8.79
CA ASP A 11 -8.10 -7.42 -10.14
C ASP A 11 -9.52 -8.02 -10.28
N ILE A 12 -10.39 -7.73 -9.32
CA ILE A 12 -11.74 -8.34 -9.26
C ILE A 12 -12.55 -8.05 -10.52
N GLU A 13 -12.51 -6.84 -11.05
CA GLU A 13 -13.23 -6.45 -12.28
C GLU A 13 -12.77 -7.27 -13.49
N LYS A 14 -11.44 -7.46 -13.61
CA LYS A 14 -10.87 -8.27 -14.70
C LYS A 14 -11.24 -9.76 -14.55
N ILE A 15 -11.23 -10.26 -13.32
CA ILE A 15 -11.61 -11.65 -13.01
C ILE A 15 -13.09 -11.87 -13.33
N CYS A 16 -13.98 -10.98 -12.91
CA CYS A 16 -15.40 -11.03 -13.21
C CYS A 16 -15.64 -11.06 -14.71
N THR A 17 -14.98 -10.18 -15.46
CA THR A 17 -15.10 -10.11 -16.91
C THR A 17 -14.61 -11.38 -17.60
N TYR A 18 -13.43 -11.88 -17.18
CA TYR A 18 -12.81 -13.05 -17.83
C TYR A 18 -13.57 -14.36 -17.59
N TYR A 19 -14.10 -14.54 -16.37
CA TYR A 19 -14.81 -15.74 -15.99
C TYR A 19 -16.34 -15.60 -16.05
N HIS A 20 -16.87 -14.47 -16.47
CA HIS A 20 -18.31 -14.15 -16.51
C HIS A 20 -19.01 -14.36 -15.17
N LEU A 21 -18.39 -13.87 -14.10
CA LEU A 21 -18.89 -13.98 -12.72
C LEU A 21 -19.50 -12.66 -12.24
N ASN A 22 -20.49 -12.74 -11.36
CA ASN A 22 -20.95 -11.56 -10.64
C ASN A 22 -20.01 -11.23 -9.50
N LYS A 23 -19.73 -9.95 -9.29
CA LYS A 23 -18.80 -9.48 -8.25
C LYS A 23 -19.22 -9.88 -6.83
N GLU A 24 -20.53 -10.01 -6.63
CA GLU A 24 -21.16 -10.37 -5.35
C GLU A 24 -20.96 -11.84 -4.99
N ASP A 25 -20.74 -12.71 -5.98
CA ASP A 25 -20.52 -14.15 -5.79
C ASP A 25 -19.05 -14.47 -5.48
N ILE A 26 -18.15 -13.46 -5.49
CA ILE A 26 -16.72 -13.68 -5.28
C ILE A 26 -16.32 -13.49 -3.83
N ILE A 27 -15.78 -14.53 -3.21
CA ILE A 27 -15.13 -14.46 -1.91
C ILE A 27 -13.65 -14.09 -2.12
N LYS A 28 -13.21 -12.96 -1.56
CA LYS A 28 -11.88 -12.40 -1.78
C LYS A 28 -10.87 -12.96 -0.78
N PHE A 29 -9.91 -13.74 -1.28
CA PHE A 29 -8.75 -14.20 -0.51
C PHE A 29 -7.42 -13.69 -1.08
N GLY A 30 -7.46 -12.84 -2.12
CA GLY A 30 -6.30 -12.45 -2.91
C GLY A 30 -5.62 -11.16 -2.49
N ALA A 31 -6.17 -10.40 -1.55
CA ALA A 31 -5.59 -9.15 -1.05
C ALA A 31 -5.68 -9.08 0.46
N ASN A 32 -4.65 -8.52 1.11
CA ASN A 32 -4.59 -8.32 2.56
C ASN A 32 -5.44 -7.10 2.96
N VAL A 33 -6.74 -7.20 2.76
CA VAL A 33 -7.69 -6.15 3.13
C VAL A 33 -8.49 -6.62 4.34
N ASN A 34 -8.58 -5.78 5.37
CA ASN A 34 -9.40 -6.09 6.54
C ASN A 34 -10.89 -6.20 6.14
N PRO A 35 -11.52 -7.38 6.26
CA PRO A 35 -12.92 -7.55 5.86
C PRO A 35 -13.90 -6.75 6.74
N LEU A 36 -13.48 -6.35 7.94
CA LEU A 36 -14.26 -5.50 8.84
C LEU A 36 -14.18 -4.01 8.47
N GLY A 37 -13.33 -3.65 7.50
CA GLY A 37 -13.12 -2.27 7.08
C GLY A 37 -12.30 -1.45 8.09
N LEU A 38 -12.49 -0.14 8.07
CA LEU A 38 -11.83 0.78 8.98
C LEU A 38 -12.45 0.73 10.37
N SER A 39 -11.63 0.85 11.41
CA SER A 39 -12.11 0.99 12.79
C SER A 39 -12.91 2.31 12.97
N GLU A 40 -13.82 2.35 13.91
CA GLU A 40 -14.62 3.54 14.19
C GLU A 40 -13.76 4.74 14.61
N SER A 41 -12.65 4.51 15.32
CA SER A 41 -11.69 5.55 15.69
C SER A 41 -11.01 6.18 14.46
N VAL A 42 -10.68 5.38 13.44
CA VAL A 42 -10.10 5.90 12.19
C VAL A 42 -11.14 6.67 11.39
N LYS A 43 -12.37 6.16 11.27
CA LYS A 43 -13.47 6.85 10.59
C LYS A 43 -13.74 8.21 11.23
N LYS A 44 -13.78 8.26 12.56
CA LYS A 44 -13.96 9.49 13.34
C LYS A 44 -12.81 10.46 13.07
N ALA A 45 -11.56 10.01 13.18
CA ALA A 45 -10.39 10.85 12.92
C ALA A 45 -10.41 11.47 11.51
N ILE A 46 -10.80 10.71 10.49
CA ILE A 46 -10.92 11.22 9.12
C ILE A 46 -12.03 12.29 9.04
N SER A 47 -13.21 12.01 9.60
CA SER A 47 -14.35 12.93 9.52
C SER A 47 -14.11 14.24 10.26
N GLU A 48 -13.39 14.20 11.38
CA GLU A 48 -13.04 15.38 12.19
C GLU A 48 -11.91 16.23 11.56
N ASN A 49 -11.18 15.69 10.61
CA ASN A 49 -10.02 16.33 10.00
C ASN A 49 -10.12 16.44 8.47
N VAL A 50 -11.32 16.36 7.92
CA VAL A 50 -11.54 16.41 6.45
C VAL A 50 -10.99 17.69 5.82
N ASP A 51 -11.01 18.82 6.52
CA ASP A 51 -10.51 20.09 6.02
C ASP A 51 -8.99 20.09 5.77
N LEU A 52 -8.24 19.18 6.39
CA LEU A 52 -6.81 19.02 6.14
C LEU A 52 -6.51 18.64 4.68
N PHE A 53 -7.44 17.99 3.98
CA PHE A 53 -7.28 17.65 2.55
C PHE A 53 -7.21 18.88 1.64
N SER A 54 -7.63 20.05 2.11
CA SER A 54 -7.54 21.32 1.39
C SER A 54 -6.25 22.09 1.68
N THR A 55 -5.38 21.58 2.54
CA THR A 55 -4.13 22.22 2.94
C THR A 55 -2.90 21.55 2.33
N TYR A 56 -1.80 22.30 2.25
CA TYR A 56 -0.51 21.69 1.88
C TYR A 56 -0.03 20.78 3.03
N PRO A 57 0.41 19.55 2.74
CA PRO A 57 0.97 18.67 3.75
C PRO A 57 2.33 19.18 4.25
N ASP A 58 2.71 18.75 5.46
CA ASP A 58 4.06 18.94 5.97
C ASP A 58 5.07 18.18 5.09
N ARG A 59 5.96 18.93 4.43
CA ARG A 59 6.94 18.36 3.48
C ARG A 59 7.97 17.44 4.12
N ASP A 60 8.27 17.68 5.40
CA ASP A 60 9.28 16.92 6.13
C ASP A 60 8.67 15.79 6.97
N TYR A 61 7.32 15.69 6.96
CA TYR A 61 6.56 14.69 7.71
C TYR A 61 6.91 14.63 9.21
N VAL A 62 7.25 15.77 9.84
CA VAL A 62 7.78 15.83 11.20
C VAL A 62 6.82 15.18 12.20
N SER A 63 5.55 15.58 12.18
CA SER A 63 4.54 15.03 13.08
C SER A 63 4.31 13.53 12.86
N LEU A 64 4.20 13.11 11.60
CA LEU A 64 4.00 11.70 11.23
C LEU A 64 5.18 10.84 11.65
N ARG A 65 6.42 11.27 11.36
CA ARG A 65 7.64 10.56 11.74
C ARG A 65 7.76 10.40 13.25
N ASN A 66 7.47 11.45 14.01
CA ASN A 66 7.50 11.39 15.48
C ASN A 66 6.43 10.43 16.04
N THR A 67 5.24 10.41 15.45
CA THR A 67 4.18 9.48 15.87
C THR A 67 4.57 8.04 15.59
N ILE A 68 5.12 7.75 14.41
CA ILE A 68 5.62 6.41 14.06
C ILE A 68 6.80 6.03 14.96
N ALA A 69 7.73 6.96 15.23
CA ALA A 69 8.87 6.75 16.11
C ALA A 69 8.44 6.31 17.51
N ALA A 70 7.46 7.01 18.08
CA ALA A 70 6.90 6.65 19.38
C ALA A 70 6.22 5.27 19.37
N TYR A 71 5.48 4.95 18.32
CA TYR A 71 4.81 3.65 18.18
C TYR A 71 5.80 2.51 17.99
N CYS A 72 6.80 2.69 17.13
CA CYS A 72 7.80 1.66 16.81
C CYS A 72 8.97 1.61 17.80
N GLN A 73 9.08 2.57 18.70
CA GLN A 73 10.20 2.73 19.66
C GLN A 73 11.58 2.83 18.96
N ILE A 74 11.63 3.56 17.85
CA ILE A 74 12.86 3.84 17.10
C ILE A 74 13.00 5.34 16.88
N PRO A 75 14.23 5.89 16.71
CA PRO A 75 14.44 7.29 16.42
C PRO A 75 13.79 7.74 15.11
N ALA A 76 13.24 8.94 15.07
CA ALA A 76 12.50 9.47 13.91
C ALA A 76 13.38 9.65 12.65
N GLU A 77 14.70 9.80 12.82
CA GLU A 77 15.66 9.86 11.72
C GLU A 77 15.80 8.55 10.94
N PHE A 78 15.38 7.42 11.49
CA PHE A 78 15.35 6.12 10.79
C PHE A 78 14.00 5.83 10.12
N ILE A 79 13.09 6.80 10.06
CA ILE A 79 11.77 6.63 9.47
C ILE A 79 11.65 7.46 8.20
N LEU A 80 11.36 6.79 7.11
CA LEU A 80 11.01 7.37 5.83
C LEU A 80 9.55 7.02 5.49
N PRO A 81 8.61 7.96 5.59
CA PRO A 81 7.24 7.73 5.13
C PRO A 81 7.18 7.74 3.60
N GLY A 82 6.30 6.94 3.03
CA GLY A 82 6.04 6.90 1.60
C GLY A 82 4.61 6.50 1.27
N ASN A 83 4.20 6.75 0.04
CA ASN A 83 2.88 6.41 -0.45
C ASN A 83 2.83 4.93 -0.89
N GLY A 84 2.93 4.05 0.09
CA GLY A 84 3.00 2.61 -0.10
C GLY A 84 4.42 2.09 -0.34
N SER A 85 4.54 0.76 -0.30
CA SER A 85 5.84 0.07 -0.47
C SER A 85 6.46 0.24 -1.84
N SER A 86 5.66 0.36 -2.90
CA SER A 86 6.16 0.53 -4.28
C SER A 86 6.95 1.83 -4.45
N GLU A 87 6.50 2.94 -3.84
CA GLU A 87 7.27 4.18 -3.84
C GLU A 87 8.59 4.00 -3.10
N LEU A 88 8.56 3.41 -1.90
CA LEU A 88 9.76 3.20 -1.09
C LEU A 88 10.78 2.28 -1.76
N ILE A 89 10.33 1.21 -2.42
CA ILE A 89 11.19 0.32 -3.23
C ILE A 89 11.83 1.11 -4.36
N SER A 90 11.05 1.91 -5.09
CA SER A 90 11.55 2.72 -6.20
C SER A 90 12.58 3.75 -5.73
N LEU A 91 12.32 4.45 -4.62
CA LEU A 91 13.26 5.40 -4.03
C LEU A 91 14.55 4.73 -3.58
N LEU A 92 14.47 3.56 -2.95
CA LEU A 92 15.65 2.80 -2.52
C LEU A 92 16.53 2.39 -3.71
N ILE A 93 15.91 1.94 -4.80
CA ILE A 93 16.62 1.54 -6.02
C ILE A 93 17.28 2.77 -6.67
N GLN A 94 16.57 3.89 -6.76
CA GLN A 94 17.09 5.14 -7.33
C GLN A 94 18.28 5.67 -6.52
N GLU A 95 18.18 5.69 -5.20
CA GLU A 95 19.26 6.16 -4.31
C GLU A 95 20.49 5.27 -4.38
N ARG A 96 20.29 3.96 -4.38
CA ARG A 96 21.40 2.99 -4.40
C ARG A 96 22.00 2.79 -5.79
N ALA A 97 21.23 3.03 -6.85
CA ALA A 97 21.61 2.84 -8.24
C ALA A 97 22.41 1.54 -8.48
N PRO A 98 21.93 0.36 -8.02
CA PRO A 98 22.71 -0.88 -8.09
C PRO A 98 22.92 -1.29 -9.55
N LYS A 99 24.12 -1.74 -9.89
CA LYS A 99 24.43 -2.28 -11.23
C LYS A 99 23.75 -3.63 -11.48
N GLN A 100 23.49 -4.38 -10.42
CA GLN A 100 22.84 -5.69 -10.47
C GLN A 100 21.98 -5.87 -9.21
N THR A 101 20.84 -6.51 -9.38
CA THR A 101 19.93 -6.84 -8.28
C THR A 101 19.60 -8.33 -8.33
N LEU A 102 19.69 -9.02 -7.21
CA LEU A 102 19.24 -10.40 -7.06
C LEU A 102 17.90 -10.40 -6.35
N ILE A 103 16.90 -11.04 -6.96
CA ILE A 103 15.56 -11.19 -6.39
C ILE A 103 15.30 -12.67 -6.17
N LEU A 104 14.96 -13.05 -4.94
CA LEU A 104 14.54 -14.40 -4.60
C LEU A 104 13.04 -14.50 -4.78
N GLY A 105 12.61 -15.34 -5.73
CA GLY A 105 11.19 -15.60 -5.97
C GLY A 105 10.70 -16.92 -5.36
N PRO A 106 9.38 -17.09 -5.22
CA PRO A 106 8.34 -16.11 -5.55
C PRO A 106 8.28 -14.95 -4.57
N THR A 107 8.03 -13.74 -5.08
CA THR A 107 7.98 -12.52 -4.27
C THR A 107 6.92 -11.54 -4.81
N TYR A 108 6.84 -10.35 -4.23
CA TYR A 108 5.98 -9.27 -4.69
C TYR A 108 6.30 -8.88 -6.14
N SER A 109 5.29 -8.50 -6.92
CA SER A 109 5.41 -8.28 -8.37
C SER A 109 6.11 -6.99 -8.78
N GLU A 110 6.26 -6.03 -7.86
CA GLU A 110 6.88 -4.73 -8.10
C GLU A 110 8.42 -4.79 -8.11
#